data_e6a85944265e918713d2f1f7d68dc178
#
_entry.id   e6a85944265e918713d2f1f7d68dc178
#
_cell.length_a   1.000
_cell.length_b   1.000
_cell.length_c   1.000
_cell.angle_alpha   90.00
_cell.angle_beta   90.00
_cell.angle_gamma   90.00
#
_symmetry.space_group_name_H-M   'P 1'
#
loop_
_entity.id
_entity.type
_entity.pdbx_description
1 polymer ?
#
loop_
_entity_poly.entity_id
_entity_poly.type
_entity_poly.pdbx_seq_one_letter_code
_entity_poly.pdbx_strand_id
1 'polypeptide(L)'
;MEETAENVAFTQTSLTAPAGQGFAIQFANKDSGTQHNIEIKKPDGSDAFKGEIFAGPGERTYSVPPLAAGTYPFVCTVHPTSMMGTLTVK
;
A
#
# COMPACT_ATOMS: atom_id res chain seq x y z
N MET A 1 -9.07 5.47 2.56
CA MET A 1 -8.74 4.33 3.44
C MET A 1 -7.44 4.60 4.18
N GLU A 2 -7.19 3.85 5.22
CA GLU A 2 -5.99 4.05 6.05
C GLU A 2 -5.18 2.78 6.12
N GLU A 3 -3.85 2.93 6.17
CA GLU A 3 -2.92 1.84 6.39
C GLU A 3 -1.77 2.35 7.26
N THR A 4 -1.20 1.47 8.06
CA THR A 4 -0.09 1.81 8.96
C THR A 4 1.01 0.78 8.83
N ALA A 5 2.25 1.25 8.80
CA ALA A 5 3.44 0.41 8.91
C ALA A 5 4.03 0.59 10.30
N GLU A 6 4.22 -0.52 11.02
CA GLU A 6 4.76 -0.52 12.37
C GLU A 6 5.43 -1.86 12.64
N ASN A 7 6.65 -1.81 13.17
CA ASN A 7 7.46 -3.01 13.44
C ASN A 7 7.71 -3.83 12.17
N VAL A 8 7.99 -3.13 11.07
CA VAL A 8 8.25 -3.71 9.74
C VAL A 8 7.10 -4.65 9.33
N ALA A 9 5.87 -4.18 9.54
CA ALA A 9 4.65 -4.91 9.17
C ALA A 9 3.54 -3.91 8.84
N PHE A 10 2.63 -4.29 7.95
CA PHE A 10 1.38 -3.55 7.76
C PHE A 10 0.40 -3.99 8.83
N THR A 11 -0.26 -3.01 9.47
CA THR A 11 -1.25 -3.34 10.50
C THR A 11 -2.53 -3.93 9.90
N GLN A 12 -2.83 -3.61 8.63
CA GLN A 12 -3.94 -4.19 7.91
C GLN A 12 -3.41 -4.92 6.68
N THR A 13 -3.68 -6.22 6.61
CA THR A 13 -3.21 -7.04 5.49
C THR A 13 -4.31 -7.31 4.46
N SER A 14 -5.49 -6.72 4.67
CA SER A 14 -6.63 -6.85 3.76
C SER A 14 -7.30 -5.48 3.65
N LEU A 15 -7.29 -4.91 2.45
CA LEU A 15 -7.89 -3.61 2.16
C LEU A 15 -8.93 -3.78 1.06
N THR A 16 -9.91 -2.87 1.03
CA THR A 16 -10.95 -2.87 0.00
C THR A 16 -11.07 -1.47 -0.60
N ALA A 17 -11.21 -1.39 -1.91
CA ALA A 17 -11.37 -0.12 -2.63
C ALA A 17 -12.46 -0.25 -3.68
N PRO A 18 -13.08 0.89 -4.09
CA PRO A 18 -14.11 0.86 -5.14
C PRO A 18 -13.49 0.69 -6.52
N ALA A 19 -14.13 -0.13 -7.36
CA ALA A 19 -13.68 -0.34 -8.73
C ALA A 19 -14.02 0.87 -9.61
N GLY A 20 -13.11 1.19 -10.53
CA GLY A 20 -13.36 2.22 -11.54
C GLY A 20 -13.29 3.64 -11.03
N GLN A 21 -12.88 3.87 -9.79
CA GLN A 21 -12.74 5.20 -9.20
C GLN A 21 -11.38 5.34 -8.56
N GLY A 22 -10.75 6.51 -8.72
CA GLY A 22 -9.54 6.81 -7.97
C GLY A 22 -9.85 6.85 -6.47
N PHE A 23 -8.87 6.51 -5.65
CA PHE A 23 -9.03 6.52 -4.19
C PHE A 23 -7.73 6.95 -3.52
N ALA A 24 -7.83 7.31 -2.26
CA ALA A 24 -6.66 7.73 -1.49
C ALA A 24 -6.38 6.74 -0.36
N ILE A 25 -5.09 6.53 -0.11
CA ILE A 25 -4.63 5.77 1.05
C ILE A 25 -3.89 6.75 1.97
N GLN A 26 -4.38 6.90 3.19
CA GLN A 26 -3.68 7.66 4.21
C GLN A 26 -2.73 6.69 4.89
N PHE A 27 -1.45 6.82 4.60
CA PHE A 27 -0.44 5.87 5.05
C PHE A 27 0.44 6.48 6.13
N ALA A 28 0.48 5.84 7.29
CA ALA A 28 1.33 6.25 8.41
C ALA A 28 2.50 5.29 8.55
N ASN A 29 3.72 5.83 8.56
CA ASN A 29 4.92 5.06 8.86
C ASN A 29 5.34 5.40 10.29
N LYS A 30 5.19 4.45 11.20
CA LYS A 30 5.51 4.64 12.62
C LYS A 30 6.90 4.15 13.01
N ASP A 31 7.63 3.56 12.06
CA ASP A 31 8.98 3.04 12.33
C ASP A 31 10.02 4.14 12.17
N SER A 32 10.54 4.63 13.29
CA SER A 32 11.53 5.69 13.30
C SER A 32 12.79 5.26 12.55
N GLY A 33 13.17 6.06 11.55
CA GLY A 33 14.38 5.82 10.74
C GLY A 33 14.28 4.70 9.73
N THR A 34 13.14 4.01 9.64
CA THR A 34 12.96 2.92 8.69
C THR A 34 12.07 3.38 7.53
N GLN A 35 12.49 3.08 6.31
CA GLN A 35 11.76 3.48 5.10
C GLN A 35 10.69 2.46 4.76
N HIS A 36 9.49 2.96 4.47
CA HIS A 36 8.34 2.15 4.06
C HIS A 36 7.54 2.87 2.99
N ASN A 37 6.74 2.11 2.26
CA ASN A 37 5.75 2.63 1.31
C ASN A 37 4.68 1.57 1.08
N ILE A 38 3.75 1.86 0.15
CA ILE A 38 2.80 0.88 -0.36
C ILE A 38 2.99 0.80 -1.86
N GLU A 39 3.21 -0.41 -2.36
CA GLU A 39 3.30 -0.70 -3.79
C GLU A 39 2.22 -1.72 -4.12
N ILE A 40 1.30 -1.35 -5.03
CA ILE A 40 0.19 -2.21 -5.43
C ILE A 40 0.57 -2.88 -6.73
N LYS A 41 0.52 -4.21 -6.75
CA LYS A 41 0.89 -5.02 -7.91
C LYS A 41 -0.34 -5.47 -8.68
N LYS A 42 -0.19 -5.61 -10.01
CA LYS A 42 -1.19 -6.28 -10.83
C LYS A 42 -0.94 -7.79 -10.78
N PRO A 43 -1.93 -8.61 -11.19
CA PRO A 43 -1.73 -10.07 -11.19
C PRO A 43 -0.55 -10.53 -12.02
N ASP A 44 -0.13 -9.77 -13.04
CA ASP A 44 1.03 -10.11 -13.87
C ASP A 44 2.37 -9.69 -13.25
N GLY A 45 2.35 -9.09 -12.05
CA GLY A 45 3.55 -8.67 -11.35
C GLY A 45 4.00 -7.24 -11.65
N SER A 46 3.38 -6.56 -12.60
CA SER A 46 3.69 -5.16 -12.87
C SER A 46 3.03 -4.26 -11.83
N ASP A 47 3.49 -3.01 -11.74
CA ASP A 47 2.96 -2.07 -10.76
C ASP A 47 1.66 -1.44 -11.24
N ALA A 48 0.61 -1.54 -10.40
CA ALA A 48 -0.58 -0.72 -10.57
C ALA A 48 -0.35 0.66 -9.95
N PHE A 49 0.42 0.72 -8.87
CA PHE A 49 0.74 1.96 -8.17
C PHE A 49 1.96 1.74 -7.29
N LYS A 50 2.82 2.75 -7.21
CA LYS A 50 3.97 2.70 -6.30
C LYS A 50 4.05 4.03 -5.55
N GLY A 51 3.80 3.98 -4.24
CA GLY A 51 3.85 5.15 -3.38
C GLY A 51 5.27 5.58 -3.07
N GLU A 52 5.42 6.84 -2.67
CA GLU A 52 6.70 7.40 -2.25
C GLU A 52 7.25 6.64 -1.05
N ILE A 53 8.53 6.28 -1.11
CA ILE A 53 9.25 5.65 0.01
C ILE A 53 9.73 6.76 0.94
N PHE A 54 9.48 6.63 2.24
CA PHE A 54 9.92 7.62 3.20
C PHE A 54 10.19 7.01 4.57
N ALA A 55 11.09 7.64 5.32
CA ALA A 55 11.43 7.18 6.66
C ALA A 55 10.40 7.72 7.66
N GLY A 56 10.07 6.90 8.67
CA GLY A 56 9.20 7.32 9.77
C GLY A 56 9.94 8.10 10.85
N PRO A 57 9.20 8.66 11.80
CA PRO A 57 7.75 8.70 11.79
C PRO A 57 7.22 9.75 10.82
N GLY A 58 6.09 9.47 10.19
CA GLY A 58 5.49 10.42 9.25
C GLY A 58 4.30 9.81 8.53
N GLU A 59 3.62 10.65 7.73
CA GLU A 59 2.43 10.24 7.00
C GLU A 59 2.49 10.77 5.59
N ARG A 60 1.86 10.02 4.68
CA ARG A 60 1.66 10.43 3.28
C ARG A 60 0.25 10.05 2.86
N THR A 61 -0.34 10.86 2.00
CA THR A 61 -1.59 10.51 1.34
C THR A 61 -1.23 10.09 -0.08
N TYR A 62 -1.49 8.83 -0.40
CA TYR A 62 -1.26 8.31 -1.75
C TYR A 62 -2.54 8.39 -2.54
N SER A 63 -2.48 9.02 -3.72
CA SER A 63 -3.61 9.05 -4.66
C SER A 63 -3.43 7.93 -5.66
N VAL A 64 -4.33 6.95 -5.62
CA VAL A 64 -4.26 5.78 -6.50
C VAL A 64 -5.25 5.97 -7.64
N PRO A 65 -4.80 5.77 -8.91
CA PRO A 65 -5.71 5.91 -10.04
C PRO A 65 -6.78 4.81 -10.05
N PRO A 66 -7.85 4.96 -10.83
CA PRO A 66 -8.88 3.93 -10.92
C PRO A 66 -8.30 2.57 -11.30
N LEU A 67 -8.74 1.52 -10.62
CA LEU A 67 -8.35 0.15 -10.89
C LEU A 67 -9.57 -0.67 -11.27
N ALA A 68 -9.38 -1.65 -12.15
CA ALA A 68 -10.44 -2.59 -12.51
C ALA A 68 -10.73 -3.50 -11.31
N ALA A 69 -11.95 -4.00 -11.23
CA ALA A 69 -12.33 -4.94 -10.18
C ALA A 69 -11.40 -6.15 -10.21
N GLY A 70 -10.97 -6.61 -9.05
CA GLY A 70 -10.06 -7.74 -8.94
C GLY A 70 -9.31 -7.74 -7.62
N THR A 71 -8.36 -8.66 -7.51
CA THR A 71 -7.54 -8.81 -6.32
C THR A 71 -6.11 -8.43 -6.67
N TYR A 72 -5.53 -7.53 -5.87
CA TYR A 72 -4.20 -6.99 -6.10
C TYR A 72 -3.34 -7.21 -4.86
N PRO A 73 -2.18 -7.87 -4.99
CA PRO A 73 -1.25 -7.90 -3.86
C PRO A 73 -0.64 -6.52 -3.65
N PHE A 74 -0.37 -6.17 -2.40
CA PHE A 74 0.42 -4.98 -2.11
C PHE A 74 1.56 -5.33 -1.18
N VAL A 75 2.67 -4.60 -1.35
CA VAL A 75 3.90 -4.86 -0.60
C VAL A 75 4.55 -3.53 -0.22
N CYS A 76 5.49 -3.57 0.70
CA CYS A 76 6.46 -2.50 0.87
C CYS A 76 7.63 -2.79 -0.06
N THR A 77 7.99 -1.83 -0.90
CA THR A 77 9.08 -2.03 -1.88
C THR A 77 10.39 -2.42 -1.20
N VAL A 78 10.66 -1.86 -0.03
CA VAL A 78 11.91 -2.07 0.71
C VAL A 78 11.91 -3.38 1.48
N HIS A 79 10.73 -3.90 1.85
CA HIS A 79 10.58 -5.12 2.65
C HIS A 79 9.51 -6.04 2.05
N PRO A 80 9.68 -6.50 0.80
CA PRO A 80 8.59 -7.16 0.08
C PRO A 80 8.20 -8.53 0.62
N THR A 81 9.04 -9.17 1.42
CA THR A 81 8.75 -10.50 1.96
C THR A 81 8.15 -10.45 3.36
N SER A 82 8.32 -9.34 4.08
CA SER A 82 7.79 -9.19 5.45
C SER A 82 6.58 -8.27 5.51
N MET A 83 6.41 -7.39 4.53
CA MET A 83 5.31 -6.44 4.49
C MET A 83 4.49 -6.66 3.23
N MET A 84 3.41 -7.41 3.35
CA MET A 84 2.55 -7.73 2.22
C MET A 84 1.10 -7.88 2.66
N GLY A 85 0.19 -7.66 1.73
CA GLY A 85 -1.22 -7.83 1.96
C GLY A 85 -1.98 -7.94 0.65
N THR A 86 -3.30 -7.87 0.73
CA THR A 86 -4.18 -8.01 -0.43
C THR A 86 -5.17 -6.86 -0.47
N LEU A 87 -5.28 -6.22 -1.62
CA LEU A 87 -6.28 -5.20 -1.90
C LEU A 87 -7.36 -5.83 -2.79
N THR A 88 -8.60 -5.79 -2.33
CA THR A 88 -9.74 -6.24 -3.12
C THR A 88 -10.46 -5.02 -3.67
N VAL A 89 -10.58 -4.95 -4.99
CA VAL A 89 -11.25 -3.86 -5.71
C VAL A 89 -12.58 -4.38 -6.24
N LYS A 90 -13.67 -3.79 -5.79
CA LYS A 90 -15.00 -4.28 -6.17
C LYS A 90 -16.11 -3.21 -6.15
#